data_a6e5826e095eeb6dc92be8404ba3b5eb
#
_entry.id   a6e5826e095eeb6dc92be8404ba3b5eb
#
_cell.length_a   1.000
_cell.length_b   1.000
_cell.length_c   1.000
_cell.angle_alpha   90.00
_cell.angle_beta   90.00
_cell.angle_gamma   90.00
#
_symmetry.space_group_name_H-M   'P 1'
#
loop_
_entity.id
_entity.type
_entity.pdbx_description
1 polymer ?
#
loop_
_entity_poly.entity_id
_entity_poly.type
_entity_poly.pdbx_seq_one_letter_code
_entity_poly.pdbx_strand_id
1 'polypeptide(L)'
;IGDAAVEEGVFFESINFSILKKLPVVFICENNFFSVYTHIKNRQPANRKIHKLASAMGAVSHTYKQDNPFKLHEKFDLLFKKIRKNPMTHFVEVETFRYLEHCGPNDDTRMGYRKLKDVEKWKKKDPLIFSKNYLIKNKLYNKKQIDTLDKKINYSIDKDFNFLRGLKKPKFKNISKLVYKSK
;
A
#
# COMPACT_ATOMS: atom_id res chain seq x y z
N ILE A 1 -5.46 -0.41 2.71
CA ILE A 1 -5.75 0.54 3.81
C ILE A 1 -4.48 0.82 4.59
N GLY A 2 -4.35 2.05 5.17
CA GLY A 2 -3.24 2.37 6.08
C GLY A 2 -3.49 1.86 7.50
N ASP A 3 -2.43 1.89 8.33
CA ASP A 3 -2.48 1.46 9.73
C ASP A 3 -3.43 2.30 10.61
N ALA A 4 -3.67 3.56 10.27
CA ALA A 4 -4.65 4.39 10.97
C ALA A 4 -6.11 4.09 10.55
N ALA A 5 -6.33 3.62 9.32
CA ALA A 5 -7.68 3.29 8.87
C ALA A 5 -8.30 2.10 9.64
N VAL A 6 -7.48 1.27 10.28
CA VAL A 6 -7.98 0.18 11.14
C VAL A 6 -8.51 0.66 12.50
N GLU A 7 -8.42 1.96 12.78
CA GLU A 7 -8.95 2.59 13.99
C GLU A 7 -10.35 3.17 13.75
N GLU A 8 -10.76 3.27 12.48
CA GLU A 8 -12.06 3.80 12.07
C GLU A 8 -13.19 2.77 12.21
N GLY A 9 -14.39 3.23 12.60
CA GLY A 9 -15.56 2.37 12.75
C GLY A 9 -15.89 1.57 11.49
N VAL A 10 -15.76 2.18 10.32
CA VAL A 10 -16.03 1.54 9.02
C VAL A 10 -15.15 0.31 8.76
N PHE A 11 -13.93 0.27 9.30
CA PHE A 11 -13.09 -0.92 9.21
C PHE A 11 -13.74 -2.11 9.93
N PHE A 12 -14.19 -1.91 11.16
CA PHE A 12 -14.82 -2.95 11.97
C PHE A 12 -16.13 -3.45 11.34
N GLU A 13 -16.93 -2.56 10.83
CA GLU A 13 -18.17 -2.91 10.13
C GLU A 13 -17.88 -3.72 8.86
N SER A 14 -16.95 -3.27 8.03
CA SER A 14 -16.60 -3.89 6.75
C SER A 14 -16.01 -5.29 6.93
N ILE A 15 -15.08 -5.47 7.88
CA ILE A 15 -14.46 -6.77 8.11
C ILE A 15 -15.47 -7.75 8.72
N ASN A 16 -16.30 -7.30 9.67
CA ASN A 16 -17.35 -8.11 10.26
C ASN A 16 -18.37 -8.58 9.21
N PHE A 17 -18.83 -7.67 8.36
CA PHE A 17 -19.76 -8.00 7.27
C PHE A 17 -19.17 -9.01 6.29
N SER A 18 -17.91 -8.81 5.89
CA SER A 18 -17.23 -9.69 4.93
C SER A 18 -17.03 -11.10 5.50
N ILE A 19 -16.72 -11.23 6.79
CA ILE A 19 -16.58 -12.52 7.48
C ILE A 19 -17.93 -13.22 7.56
N LEU A 20 -18.97 -12.52 8.03
CA LEU A 20 -20.32 -13.05 8.17
C LEU A 20 -20.87 -13.58 6.83
N LYS A 21 -20.60 -12.87 5.74
CA LYS A 21 -21.04 -13.25 4.39
C LYS A 21 -20.05 -14.16 3.67
N LYS A 22 -18.97 -14.59 4.30
CA LYS A 22 -17.90 -15.44 3.72
C LYS A 22 -17.39 -14.89 2.39
N LEU A 23 -17.18 -13.57 2.32
CA LEU A 23 -16.76 -12.93 1.09
C LEU A 23 -15.27 -13.18 0.82
N PRO A 24 -14.86 -13.38 -0.44
CA PRO A 24 -13.45 -13.52 -0.83
C PRO A 24 -12.74 -12.15 -0.85
N VAL A 25 -12.69 -11.48 0.29
CA VAL A 25 -12.09 -10.16 0.45
C VAL A 25 -10.73 -10.27 1.12
N VAL A 26 -9.76 -9.52 0.62
CA VAL A 26 -8.44 -9.34 1.24
C VAL A 26 -8.29 -7.89 1.66
N PHE A 27 -8.24 -7.64 2.95
CA PHE A 27 -7.84 -6.35 3.50
C PHE A 27 -6.31 -6.31 3.59
N ILE A 28 -5.67 -5.45 2.81
CA ILE A 28 -4.22 -5.25 2.86
C ILE A 28 -3.96 -3.97 3.66
N CYS A 29 -3.34 -4.13 4.83
CA CYS A 29 -2.93 -3.02 5.69
C CYS A 29 -1.46 -2.69 5.44
N GLU A 30 -1.20 -1.55 4.82
CA GLU A 30 0.13 -0.99 4.66
C GLU A 30 0.50 -0.24 5.95
N ASN A 31 1.16 -0.95 6.86
CA ASN A 31 1.55 -0.41 8.16
C ASN A 31 2.88 0.33 8.05
N ASN A 32 2.80 1.66 7.91
CA ASN A 32 3.96 2.54 7.90
C ASN A 32 4.23 3.20 9.27
N PHE A 33 3.47 2.83 10.30
CA PHE A 33 3.53 3.32 11.70
C PHE A 33 3.10 4.77 11.91
N PHE A 34 2.65 5.49 10.88
CA PHE A 34 2.29 6.89 10.99
C PHE A 34 0.95 7.23 10.34
N SER A 35 0.09 7.91 11.08
CA SER A 35 -1.05 8.64 10.54
C SER A 35 -0.62 10.10 10.38
N VAL A 36 -0.38 10.54 9.17
CA VAL A 36 0.23 11.83 8.84
C VAL A 36 1.55 12.00 9.62
N TYR A 37 1.53 12.65 10.77
CA TYR A 37 2.67 12.88 11.67
C TYR A 37 2.61 12.09 12.97
N THR A 38 1.46 11.46 13.28
CA THR A 38 1.24 10.78 14.55
C THR A 38 1.69 9.32 14.49
N HIS A 39 2.68 8.99 15.28
CA HIS A 39 3.18 7.61 15.37
C HIS A 39 2.14 6.68 16.01
N ILE A 40 2.07 5.43 15.57
CA ILE A 40 1.13 4.41 16.03
C ILE A 40 1.16 4.22 17.57
N LYS A 41 2.30 4.40 18.23
CA LYS A 41 2.44 4.33 19.67
C LYS A 41 1.58 5.34 20.45
N ASN A 42 1.24 6.45 19.81
CA ASN A 42 0.41 7.51 20.39
C ASN A 42 -1.09 7.33 20.05
N ARG A 43 -1.42 6.35 19.22
CA ARG A 43 -2.78 6.10 18.73
C ARG A 43 -3.34 4.75 19.21
N GLN A 44 -2.45 3.79 19.45
CA GLN A 44 -2.85 2.44 19.82
C GLN A 44 -2.15 1.98 21.11
N PRO A 45 -2.79 1.13 21.93
CA PRO A 45 -2.15 0.51 23.09
C PRO A 45 -0.89 -0.25 22.69
N ALA A 46 0.15 -0.21 23.52
CA ALA A 46 1.48 -0.75 23.22
C ALA A 46 1.50 -2.25 22.87
N ASN A 47 0.58 -3.02 23.43
CA ASN A 47 0.44 -4.47 23.19
C ASN A 47 -0.47 -4.83 22.02
N ARG A 48 -1.13 -3.85 21.37
CA ARG A 48 -1.99 -4.11 20.22
C ARG A 48 -1.17 -4.50 18.99
N LYS A 49 -1.61 -5.55 18.31
CA LYS A 49 -1.11 -5.98 17.01
C LYS A 49 -2.28 -5.97 16.03
N ILE A 50 -2.18 -5.22 14.94
CA ILE A 50 -3.28 -5.01 13.99
C ILE A 50 -3.76 -6.35 13.41
N HIS A 51 -2.84 -7.21 12.97
CA HIS A 51 -3.21 -8.53 12.45
C HIS A 51 -3.92 -9.43 13.49
N LYS A 52 -3.55 -9.33 14.78
CA LYS A 52 -4.24 -10.06 15.85
C LYS A 52 -5.64 -9.51 16.11
N LEU A 53 -5.84 -8.20 15.99
CA LEU A 53 -7.17 -7.59 16.06
C LEU A 53 -8.08 -8.16 14.98
N ALA A 54 -7.63 -8.16 13.72
CA ALA A 54 -8.38 -8.74 12.60
C ALA A 54 -8.64 -10.25 12.79
N SER A 55 -7.67 -10.98 13.33
CA SER A 55 -7.81 -12.40 13.65
C SER A 55 -8.86 -12.65 14.74
N ALA A 56 -8.89 -11.81 15.78
CA ALA A 56 -9.89 -11.90 16.85
C ALA A 56 -11.33 -11.65 16.36
N MET A 57 -11.47 -10.88 15.26
CA MET A 57 -12.76 -10.68 14.59
C MET A 57 -13.17 -11.86 13.71
N GLY A 58 -12.27 -12.83 13.46
CA GLY A 58 -12.53 -14.02 12.65
C GLY A 58 -11.90 -14.03 11.26
N ALA A 59 -11.13 -13.02 10.87
CA ALA A 59 -10.40 -13.02 9.61
C ALA A 59 -9.17 -13.94 9.67
N VAL A 60 -8.83 -14.57 8.54
CA VAL A 60 -7.55 -15.27 8.39
C VAL A 60 -6.44 -14.25 8.22
N SER A 61 -5.61 -14.08 9.25
CA SER A 61 -4.63 -12.99 9.29
C SER A 61 -3.22 -13.43 8.95
N HIS A 62 -2.49 -12.56 8.26
CA HIS A 62 -1.11 -12.75 7.82
C HIS A 62 -0.27 -11.51 8.13
N THR A 63 1.04 -11.69 8.30
CA THR A 63 2.01 -10.59 8.38
C THR A 63 3.08 -10.79 7.32
N TYR A 64 3.33 -9.77 6.50
CA TYR A 64 4.35 -9.78 5.46
C TYR A 64 5.30 -8.59 5.64
N LYS A 65 6.49 -8.70 5.02
CA LYS A 65 7.47 -7.61 4.96
C LYS A 65 7.73 -7.26 3.51
N GLN A 66 7.93 -5.98 3.23
CA GLN A 66 8.18 -5.51 1.86
C GLN A 66 9.64 -5.60 1.40
N ASP A 67 10.56 -6.08 2.23
CA ASP A 67 12.00 -6.09 1.96
C ASP A 67 12.42 -6.92 0.74
N ASN A 68 11.55 -7.83 0.29
CA ASN A 68 11.74 -8.60 -0.94
C ASN A 68 10.44 -8.64 -1.76
N PRO A 69 10.28 -7.79 -2.77
CA PRO A 69 9.05 -7.69 -3.55
C PRO A 69 8.73 -8.96 -4.35
N PHE A 70 9.72 -9.75 -4.78
CA PHE A 70 9.48 -11.02 -5.47
C PHE A 70 8.84 -12.04 -4.54
N LYS A 71 9.39 -12.21 -3.33
CA LYS A 71 8.79 -13.09 -2.31
C LYS A 71 7.42 -12.59 -1.85
N LEU A 72 7.23 -11.28 -1.78
CA LEU A 72 5.93 -10.69 -1.45
C LEU A 72 4.90 -11.02 -2.54
N HIS A 73 5.27 -10.89 -3.81
CA HIS A 73 4.43 -11.27 -4.95
C HIS A 73 4.04 -12.77 -4.88
N GLU A 74 5.00 -13.66 -4.66
CA GLU A 74 4.73 -15.10 -4.54
C GLU A 74 3.73 -15.41 -3.41
N LYS A 75 3.89 -14.77 -2.24
CA LYS A 75 2.96 -14.92 -1.11
C LYS A 75 1.55 -14.47 -1.46
N PHE A 76 1.40 -13.33 -2.13
CA PHE A 76 0.10 -12.85 -2.57
C PHE A 76 -0.52 -13.73 -3.65
N ASP A 77 0.26 -14.23 -4.61
CA ASP A 77 -0.23 -15.16 -5.63
C ASP A 77 -0.79 -16.44 -5.01
N LEU A 78 -0.06 -17.03 -4.08
CA LEU A 78 -0.52 -18.21 -3.33
C LEU A 78 -1.78 -17.91 -2.51
N LEU A 79 -1.83 -16.75 -1.85
CA LEU A 79 -2.98 -16.31 -1.07
C LEU A 79 -4.22 -16.16 -1.96
N PHE A 80 -4.11 -15.46 -3.09
CA PHE A 80 -5.22 -15.25 -4.01
C PHE A 80 -5.72 -16.57 -4.65
N LYS A 81 -4.80 -17.49 -5.00
CA LYS A 81 -5.17 -18.83 -5.46
C LYS A 81 -5.96 -19.60 -4.40
N LYS A 82 -5.55 -19.49 -3.12
CA LYS A 82 -6.27 -20.12 -2.00
C LYS A 82 -7.66 -19.55 -1.81
N ILE A 83 -7.80 -18.21 -1.83
CA ILE A 83 -9.08 -17.53 -1.63
C ILE A 83 -10.08 -17.83 -2.76
N ARG A 84 -9.60 -17.93 -4.00
CA ARG A 84 -10.45 -18.30 -5.14
C ARG A 84 -11.02 -19.72 -5.03
N LYS A 85 -10.26 -20.64 -4.39
CA LYS A 85 -10.73 -22.03 -4.15
C LYS A 85 -11.62 -22.12 -2.93
N ASN A 86 -11.34 -21.36 -1.89
CA ASN A 86 -12.07 -21.36 -0.63
C ASN A 86 -12.35 -19.92 -0.19
N PRO A 87 -13.50 -19.35 -0.58
CA PRO A 87 -13.87 -17.99 -0.27
C PRO A 87 -13.91 -17.71 1.22
N MET A 88 -13.02 -16.85 1.69
CA MET A 88 -12.94 -16.41 3.08
C MET A 88 -12.34 -14.99 3.11
N THR A 89 -12.66 -14.26 4.19
CA THR A 89 -12.06 -12.95 4.44
C THR A 89 -10.65 -13.11 4.99
N HIS A 90 -9.70 -12.47 4.36
CA HIS A 90 -8.30 -12.44 4.78
C HIS A 90 -7.87 -11.02 5.14
N PHE A 91 -6.97 -10.92 6.10
CA PHE A 91 -6.29 -9.68 6.48
C PHE A 91 -4.78 -9.87 6.36
N VAL A 92 -4.12 -8.97 5.66
CA VAL A 92 -2.66 -9.01 5.47
C VAL A 92 -2.07 -7.69 5.99
N GLU A 93 -1.32 -7.74 7.08
CA GLU A 93 -0.52 -6.61 7.55
C GLU A 93 0.85 -6.65 6.87
N VAL A 94 1.17 -5.60 6.10
CA VAL A 94 2.47 -5.43 5.44
C VAL A 94 3.20 -4.29 6.12
N GLU A 95 4.31 -4.61 6.77
CA GLU A 95 5.19 -3.59 7.33
C GLU A 95 5.89 -2.85 6.19
N THR A 96 5.72 -1.54 6.13
CA THR A 96 6.23 -0.67 5.06
C THR A 96 6.78 0.65 5.61
N PHE A 97 7.25 1.53 4.74
CA PHE A 97 7.70 2.85 5.11
C PHE A 97 7.35 3.90 4.06
N ARG A 98 6.89 5.05 4.52
CA ARG A 98 6.57 6.20 3.67
C ARG A 98 7.75 7.17 3.66
N TYR A 99 8.41 7.37 2.52
CA TYR A 99 9.59 8.24 2.39
C TYR A 99 9.23 9.73 2.33
N LEU A 100 8.12 10.05 1.66
CA LEU A 100 7.68 11.43 1.43
C LEU A 100 6.56 11.82 2.40
N GLU A 101 6.12 13.07 2.32
CA GLU A 101 4.98 13.55 3.12
C GLU A 101 3.68 12.79 2.80
N HIS A 102 2.70 12.91 3.69
CA HIS A 102 1.42 12.22 3.51
C HIS A 102 0.58 12.84 2.37
N CYS A 103 0.61 14.15 2.24
CA CYS A 103 -0.29 14.89 1.35
C CYS A 103 0.36 15.35 0.03
N GLY A 104 1.61 14.97 -0.24
CA GLY A 104 2.31 15.43 -1.44
C GLY A 104 3.67 14.78 -1.66
N PRO A 105 4.44 15.27 -2.63
CA PRO A 105 5.71 14.71 -3.05
C PRO A 105 6.93 15.25 -2.29
N ASN A 106 6.74 16.10 -1.28
CA ASN A 106 7.85 16.77 -0.61
C ASN A 106 8.52 15.88 0.43
N ASP A 107 9.80 16.10 0.68
CA ASP A 107 10.51 15.47 1.80
C ASP A 107 10.21 16.26 3.09
N ASP A 108 9.47 15.63 4.00
CA ASP A 108 9.10 16.17 5.30
C ASP A 108 9.98 15.65 6.46
N THR A 109 11.11 15.04 6.16
CA THR A 109 12.02 14.45 7.15
C THR A 109 12.51 15.48 8.17
N ARG A 110 12.66 16.76 7.75
CA ARG A 110 13.10 17.86 8.62
C ARG A 110 12.07 18.31 9.65
N MET A 111 10.82 17.89 9.52
CA MET A 111 9.76 18.24 10.50
C MET A 111 9.94 17.54 11.86
N GLY A 112 10.88 16.61 12.00
CA GLY A 112 11.30 16.05 13.28
C GLY A 112 10.39 14.97 13.89
N TYR A 113 9.25 14.64 13.27
CA TYR A 113 8.35 13.59 13.79
C TYR A 113 8.86 12.17 13.52
N ARG A 114 9.79 12.01 12.56
CA ARG A 114 10.53 10.78 12.26
C ARG A 114 12.02 10.98 12.55
N LYS A 115 12.65 9.97 13.13
CA LYS A 115 14.11 10.01 13.33
C LYS A 115 14.83 9.80 12.00
N LEU A 116 15.77 10.66 11.65
CA LEU A 116 16.61 10.53 10.44
C LEU A 116 17.20 9.12 10.30
N LYS A 117 17.72 8.58 11.39
CA LYS A 117 18.28 7.21 11.45
C LYS A 117 17.30 6.13 10.98
N ASP A 118 16.00 6.27 11.29
CA ASP A 118 14.98 5.32 10.87
C ASP A 118 14.70 5.46 9.38
N VAL A 119 14.64 6.70 8.86
CA VAL A 119 14.49 6.97 7.41
C VAL A 119 15.64 6.35 6.62
N GLU A 120 16.89 6.56 7.06
CA GLU A 120 18.08 6.00 6.42
C GLU A 120 18.09 4.47 6.45
N LYS A 121 17.68 3.87 7.58
CA LYS A 121 17.54 2.42 7.71
C LYS A 121 16.56 1.85 6.69
N TRP A 122 15.43 2.52 6.48
CA TRP A 122 14.43 2.09 5.52
C TRP A 122 14.87 2.33 4.07
N LYS A 123 15.55 3.44 3.76
CA LYS A 123 16.15 3.68 2.45
C LYS A 123 17.11 2.57 2.01
N LYS A 124 17.87 1.98 2.95
CA LYS A 124 18.73 0.82 2.67
C LYS A 124 17.97 -0.45 2.31
N LYS A 125 16.68 -0.53 2.66
CA LYS A 125 15.79 -1.65 2.38
C LYS A 125 14.75 -1.34 1.30
N ASP A 126 14.99 -0.30 0.51
CA ASP A 126 14.08 0.13 -0.54
C ASP A 126 13.84 -1.02 -1.54
N PRO A 127 12.58 -1.46 -1.74
CA PRO A 127 12.25 -2.57 -2.63
C PRO A 127 12.60 -2.31 -4.08
N LEU A 128 12.65 -1.03 -4.52
CA LEU A 128 13.06 -0.67 -5.87
C LEU A 128 14.56 -0.88 -6.06
N ILE A 129 15.37 -0.45 -5.08
CA ILE A 129 16.83 -0.69 -5.09
C ILE A 129 17.11 -2.19 -5.05
N PHE A 130 16.40 -2.92 -4.19
CA PHE A 130 16.49 -4.38 -4.14
C PHE A 130 16.19 -5.02 -5.50
N SER A 131 15.10 -4.62 -6.14
CA SER A 131 14.67 -5.17 -7.44
C SER A 131 15.68 -4.90 -8.54
N LYS A 132 16.18 -3.65 -8.64
CA LYS A 132 17.21 -3.29 -9.63
C LYS A 132 18.48 -4.14 -9.45
N ASN A 133 18.95 -4.25 -8.21
CA ASN A 133 20.13 -5.05 -7.89
C ASN A 133 19.93 -6.54 -8.18
N TYR A 134 18.75 -7.08 -7.87
CA TYR A 134 18.39 -8.46 -8.16
C TYR A 134 18.43 -8.75 -9.67
N LEU A 135 17.82 -7.89 -10.47
CA LEU A 135 17.79 -8.04 -11.93
C LEU A 135 19.19 -8.02 -12.54
N ILE A 136 20.07 -7.14 -12.07
CA ILE A 136 21.45 -7.06 -12.53
C ILE A 136 22.26 -8.28 -12.08
N LYS A 137 22.18 -8.65 -10.80
CA LYS A 137 22.92 -9.77 -10.23
C LYS A 137 22.57 -11.11 -10.91
N ASN A 138 21.32 -11.31 -11.27
CA ASN A 138 20.84 -12.51 -11.95
C ASN A 138 20.97 -12.43 -13.48
N LYS A 139 21.64 -11.39 -14.02
CA LYS A 139 21.86 -11.18 -15.46
C LYS A 139 20.57 -11.12 -16.29
N LEU A 140 19.43 -10.80 -15.66
CA LEU A 140 18.14 -10.63 -16.33
C LEU A 140 18.08 -9.28 -17.07
N TYR A 141 18.73 -8.27 -16.50
CA TYR A 141 18.88 -6.93 -17.08
C TYR A 141 20.29 -6.41 -16.81
N ASN A 142 20.85 -5.61 -17.72
CA ASN A 142 22.02 -4.82 -17.45
C ASN A 142 21.65 -3.38 -17.04
N LYS A 143 22.62 -2.62 -16.53
CA LYS A 143 22.39 -1.25 -16.06
C LYS A 143 21.76 -0.36 -17.13
N LYS A 144 22.27 -0.40 -18.37
CA LYS A 144 21.75 0.39 -19.51
C LYS A 144 20.27 0.09 -19.79
N GLN A 145 19.86 -1.17 -19.69
CA GLN A 145 18.46 -1.57 -19.89
C GLN A 145 17.55 -1.03 -18.77
N ILE A 146 18.03 -1.06 -17.52
CA ILE A 146 17.29 -0.49 -16.38
C ILE A 146 17.16 1.03 -16.53
N ASP A 147 18.24 1.74 -16.88
CA ASP A 147 18.21 3.19 -17.10
C ASP A 147 17.26 3.55 -18.27
N THR A 148 17.23 2.72 -19.31
CA THR A 148 16.28 2.88 -20.43
C THR A 148 14.84 2.68 -19.98
N LEU A 149 14.57 1.70 -19.13
CA LEU A 149 13.24 1.44 -18.56
C LEU A 149 12.78 2.62 -17.69
N ASP A 150 13.65 3.13 -16.81
CA ASP A 150 13.36 4.31 -15.98
C ASP A 150 12.99 5.53 -16.85
N LYS A 151 13.76 5.77 -17.93
CA LYS A 151 13.46 6.86 -18.88
C LYS A 151 12.11 6.69 -19.57
N LYS A 152 11.78 5.46 -19.99
CA LYS A 152 10.47 5.16 -20.62
C LYS A 152 9.31 5.38 -19.66
N ILE A 153 9.45 4.96 -18.41
CA ILE A 153 8.42 5.14 -17.37
C ILE A 153 8.20 6.64 -17.12
N ASN A 154 9.28 7.40 -16.89
CA ASN A 154 9.18 8.84 -16.66
C ASN A 154 8.56 9.56 -17.86
N TYR A 155 8.97 9.25 -19.07
CA TYR A 155 8.36 9.81 -20.29
C TYR A 155 6.86 9.53 -20.39
N SER A 156 6.44 8.29 -20.06
CA SER A 156 5.01 7.94 -20.06
C SER A 156 4.23 8.76 -19.03
N ILE A 157 4.78 8.92 -17.82
CA ILE A 157 4.17 9.72 -16.76
C ILE A 157 4.04 11.18 -17.22
N ASP A 158 5.10 11.78 -17.75
CA ASP A 158 5.08 13.16 -18.23
C ASP A 158 4.06 13.36 -19.36
N LYS A 159 3.98 12.41 -20.29
CA LYS A 159 2.98 12.42 -21.38
C LYS A 159 1.56 12.41 -20.82
N ASP A 160 1.27 11.56 -19.84
CA ASP A 160 -0.07 11.46 -19.24
C ASP A 160 -0.43 12.73 -18.47
N PHE A 161 0.52 13.30 -17.71
CA PHE A 161 0.33 14.59 -17.03
C PHE A 161 0.07 15.73 -18.02
N ASN A 162 0.81 15.80 -19.11
CA ASN A 162 0.62 16.84 -20.13
C ASN A 162 -0.72 16.69 -20.85
N PHE A 163 -1.13 15.46 -21.14
CA PHE A 163 -2.46 15.18 -21.67
C PHE A 163 -3.56 15.66 -20.72
N LEU A 164 -3.49 15.30 -19.43
CA LEU A 164 -4.47 15.68 -18.42
C LEU A 164 -4.55 17.20 -18.21
N ARG A 165 -3.41 17.90 -18.24
CA ARG A 165 -3.38 19.38 -18.15
C ARG A 165 -4.07 20.06 -19.31
N GLY A 166 -4.09 19.43 -20.49
CA GLY A 166 -4.79 19.94 -21.70
C GLY A 166 -6.29 19.68 -21.70
N LEU A 167 -6.80 18.84 -20.80
CA LEU A 167 -8.23 18.52 -20.75
C LEU A 167 -9.05 19.68 -20.17
N LYS A 168 -10.24 19.89 -20.76
CA LYS A 168 -11.23 20.80 -20.18
C LYS A 168 -11.74 20.25 -18.85
N LYS A 169 -11.85 21.12 -17.84
CA LYS A 169 -12.45 20.73 -16.56
C LYS A 169 -13.86 20.17 -16.76
N PRO A 170 -14.24 19.06 -16.12
CA PRO A 170 -15.58 18.52 -16.25
C PRO A 170 -16.63 19.54 -15.79
N LYS A 171 -17.75 19.63 -16.52
CA LYS A 171 -18.86 20.52 -16.12
C LYS A 171 -19.59 19.91 -14.94
N PHE A 172 -19.83 20.71 -13.91
CA PHE A 172 -20.49 20.29 -12.67
C PHE A 172 -21.84 19.57 -12.86
N LYS A 173 -22.60 19.97 -13.90
CA LYS A 173 -23.90 19.35 -14.25
C LYS A 173 -23.87 17.86 -14.56
N ASN A 174 -22.70 17.29 -14.82
CA ASN A 174 -22.59 15.88 -15.20
C ASN A 174 -22.16 14.98 -14.01
N ILE A 175 -21.82 15.54 -12.86
CA ILE A 175 -21.29 14.77 -11.72
C ILE A 175 -22.38 13.90 -11.10
N SER A 176 -23.62 14.40 -10.99
CA SER A 176 -24.75 13.63 -10.45
C SER A 176 -25.08 12.37 -11.28
N LYS A 177 -24.84 12.42 -12.61
CA LYS A 177 -25.06 11.27 -13.49
C LYS A 177 -24.02 10.14 -13.31
N LEU A 178 -22.87 10.46 -12.70
CA LEU A 178 -21.82 9.48 -12.41
C LEU A 178 -22.04 8.76 -11.07
N VAL A 179 -22.86 9.33 -10.17
CA VAL A 179 -23.11 8.80 -8.84
C VAL A 179 -24.36 7.91 -8.82
N TYR A 180 -25.33 8.17 -9.66
CA TYR A 180 -26.59 7.43 -9.71
C TYR A 180 -26.77 6.77 -11.08
N LYS A 181 -27.10 5.46 -11.07
CA LYS A 181 -27.51 4.77 -12.29
C LYS A 181 -28.75 5.47 -12.85
N SER A 182 -28.64 6.06 -14.03
CA SER A 182 -29.84 6.56 -14.73
C SER A 182 -30.78 5.39 -14.96
N LYS A 183 -32.01 5.52 -14.50
CA LYS A 183 -33.10 4.58 -14.81
C LYS A 183 -33.36 4.55 -16.30
#